data_19fda14289f0ba4ee4ce6270420280bf
#
_entry.id   19fda14289f0ba4ee4ce6270420280bf
#
_cell.length_a   1.000
_cell.length_b   1.000
_cell.length_c   1.000
_cell.angle_alpha   90.00
_cell.angle_beta   90.00
_cell.angle_gamma   90.00
#
_symmetry.space_group_name_H-M   'P 1'
#
loop_
_entity.id
_entity.type
_entity.pdbx_description
1 polymer ?
#
loop_
_entity_poly.entity_id
_entity_poly.type
_entity_poly.pdbx_seq_one_letter_code
_entity_poly.pdbx_strand_id
1 'polypeptide(L)'
;FGFFSLVLISVYWINEAVDLFDSLIADGQTLSVFLEFTALSLPQIMLMVLPVAAFVATLYIFNRLIGDSEMVVLQTAGLSPARLLRPVLVFGLILGLLIGLMGNLLAPAARTQFIDRSQQVQDDLTGRFLREGQFIHPTAGLTVYIRDITDLGEFRDLFLQDRSDPTVETTYTAPSAVMVRSDRGPRLVMFNGMAQTFDPATGRLSTVRFEDFTYEIGALIGDGSFRTFDLRELPTWVLLNADQQSAANFGQSLAQMRFTGHERIARALFVIFPPLIAA
;
A
#
# COMPACT_ATOMS: atom_id res chain seq x y z
N PHE A 1 29.22 -9.08 2.44
CA PHE A 1 27.98 -8.47 1.94
C PHE A 1 26.76 -9.26 2.45
N GLY A 2 26.68 -10.58 2.16
CA GLY A 2 25.53 -11.41 2.55
C GLY A 2 25.19 -11.34 4.04
N PHE A 3 26.18 -11.31 4.93
CA PHE A 3 25.95 -11.15 6.37
C PHE A 3 25.29 -9.78 6.70
N PHE A 4 25.85 -8.68 6.21
CA PHE A 4 25.30 -7.36 6.48
C PHE A 4 23.88 -7.17 5.86
N SER A 5 23.66 -7.68 4.65
CA SER A 5 22.35 -7.62 4.02
C SER A 5 21.32 -8.44 4.80
N LEU A 6 21.68 -9.63 5.27
CA LEU A 6 20.77 -10.48 6.06
C LEU A 6 20.40 -9.80 7.38
N VAL A 7 21.38 -9.27 8.12
CA VAL A 7 21.13 -8.57 9.39
C VAL A 7 20.22 -7.36 9.19
N LEU A 8 20.54 -6.50 8.22
CA LEU A 8 19.74 -5.30 7.97
C LEU A 8 18.33 -5.65 7.45
N ILE A 9 18.21 -6.60 6.53
CA ILE A 9 16.90 -7.07 6.06
C ILE A 9 16.07 -7.61 7.23
N SER A 10 16.68 -8.42 8.12
CA SER A 10 15.98 -8.96 9.28
C SER A 10 15.47 -7.87 10.22
N VAL A 11 16.27 -6.84 10.49
CA VAL A 11 15.87 -5.72 11.36
C VAL A 11 14.69 -4.96 10.75
N TYR A 12 14.79 -4.59 9.47
CA TYR A 12 13.69 -3.89 8.78
C TYR A 12 12.45 -4.77 8.64
N TRP A 13 12.65 -6.06 8.34
CA TRP A 13 11.56 -7.01 8.22
C TRP A 13 10.81 -7.23 9.53
N ILE A 14 11.51 -7.32 10.66
CA ILE A 14 10.88 -7.43 11.98
C ILE A 14 10.04 -6.19 12.28
N ASN A 15 10.56 -5.00 12.00
CA ASN A 15 9.81 -3.76 12.22
C ASN A 15 8.54 -3.71 11.36
N GLU A 16 8.63 -4.02 10.07
CA GLU A 16 7.48 -4.10 9.16
C GLU A 16 6.50 -5.20 9.59
N ALA A 17 7.03 -6.34 10.04
CA ALA A 17 6.21 -7.46 10.51
C ALA A 17 5.41 -7.12 11.78
N VAL A 18 5.95 -6.31 12.69
CA VAL A 18 5.22 -5.84 13.88
C VAL A 18 4.06 -4.95 13.47
N ASP A 19 4.28 -3.97 12.59
CA ASP A 19 3.24 -3.06 12.11
C ASP A 19 2.12 -3.80 11.38
N LEU A 20 2.49 -4.79 10.54
CA LEU A 20 1.52 -5.66 9.84
C LEU A 20 0.78 -6.59 10.82
N PHE A 21 1.47 -7.11 11.83
CA PHE A 21 0.88 -7.98 12.83
C PHE A 21 -0.21 -7.25 13.62
N ASP A 22 0.09 -6.04 14.11
CA ASP A 22 -0.86 -5.25 14.87
C ASP A 22 -2.12 -4.91 14.04
N SER A 23 -1.95 -4.58 12.75
CA SER A 23 -3.08 -4.27 11.88
C SER A 23 -3.92 -5.50 11.49
N LEU A 24 -3.28 -6.61 11.12
CA LEU A 24 -3.98 -7.79 10.60
C LEU A 24 -4.57 -8.67 11.70
N ILE A 25 -3.89 -8.83 12.85
CA ILE A 25 -4.37 -9.66 13.96
C ILE A 25 -5.50 -8.96 14.71
N ALA A 26 -5.43 -7.63 14.88
CA ALA A 26 -6.54 -6.85 15.43
C ALA A 26 -7.83 -7.05 14.62
N ASP A 27 -7.70 -7.24 13.31
CA ASP A 27 -8.81 -7.50 12.38
C ASP A 27 -9.20 -8.99 12.26
N GLY A 28 -8.57 -9.87 13.04
CA GLY A 28 -8.90 -11.30 13.10
C GLY A 28 -8.46 -12.11 11.87
N GLN A 29 -7.45 -11.64 11.14
CA GLN A 29 -6.90 -12.33 9.98
C GLN A 29 -6.06 -13.55 10.35
N THR A 30 -5.92 -14.48 9.39
CA THR A 30 -5.16 -15.72 9.60
C THR A 30 -3.65 -15.49 9.45
N LEU A 31 -2.85 -16.35 10.11
CA LEU A 31 -1.39 -16.33 10.01
C LEU A 31 -0.88 -16.45 8.57
N SER A 32 -1.61 -17.16 7.70
CA SER A 32 -1.25 -17.30 6.28
C SER A 32 -1.32 -15.98 5.54
N VAL A 33 -2.33 -15.16 5.81
CA VAL A 33 -2.48 -13.80 5.25
C VAL A 33 -1.32 -12.92 5.72
N PHE A 34 -1.00 -12.96 7.01
CA PHE A 34 0.15 -12.23 7.55
C PHE A 34 1.47 -12.61 6.85
N LEU A 35 1.76 -13.90 6.66
CA LEU A 35 2.97 -14.35 5.98
C LEU A 35 3.00 -13.93 4.50
N GLU A 36 1.86 -13.94 3.82
CA GLU A 36 1.73 -13.47 2.43
C GLU A 36 2.08 -11.98 2.33
N PHE A 37 1.48 -11.13 3.16
CA PHE A 37 1.76 -9.69 3.17
C PHE A 37 3.21 -9.37 3.51
N THR A 38 3.76 -10.08 4.49
CA THR A 38 5.15 -9.92 4.89
C THR A 38 6.12 -10.33 3.77
N ALA A 39 5.82 -11.40 3.03
CA ALA A 39 6.61 -11.80 1.87
C ALA A 39 6.54 -10.80 0.72
N LEU A 40 5.36 -10.20 0.48
CA LEU A 40 5.16 -9.18 -0.55
C LEU A 40 5.85 -7.84 -0.22
N SER A 41 6.13 -7.54 1.05
CA SER A 41 6.88 -6.34 1.44
C SER A 41 8.41 -6.50 1.25
N LEU A 42 8.94 -7.73 1.24
CA LEU A 42 10.38 -8.00 1.15
C LEU A 42 11.09 -7.31 -0.04
N PRO A 43 10.57 -7.32 -1.29
CA PRO A 43 11.26 -6.67 -2.41
C PRO A 43 11.49 -5.18 -2.19
N GLN A 44 10.54 -4.50 -1.56
CA GLN A 44 10.66 -3.07 -1.25
C GLN A 44 11.72 -2.82 -0.17
N ILE A 45 11.77 -3.65 0.87
CA ILE A 45 12.79 -3.59 1.93
C ILE A 45 14.18 -3.82 1.32
N MET A 46 14.33 -4.82 0.46
CA MET A 46 15.60 -5.15 -0.18
C MET A 46 16.13 -3.99 -1.04
N LEU A 47 15.27 -3.29 -1.77
CA LEU A 47 15.67 -2.11 -2.56
C LEU A 47 16.29 -0.99 -1.71
N MET A 48 15.86 -0.85 -0.47
CA MET A 48 16.38 0.14 0.47
C MET A 48 17.66 -0.34 1.16
N VAL A 49 17.69 -1.61 1.55
CA VAL A 49 18.75 -2.17 2.41
C VAL A 49 20.01 -2.56 1.63
N LEU A 50 19.87 -3.14 0.42
CA LEU A 50 21.01 -3.66 -0.32
C LEU A 50 22.09 -2.63 -0.64
N PRO A 51 21.79 -1.36 -1.02
CA PRO A 51 22.81 -0.33 -1.23
C PRO A 51 23.60 -0.02 0.05
N VAL A 52 22.91 0.06 1.18
CA VAL A 52 23.52 0.33 2.48
C VAL A 52 24.41 -0.84 2.91
N ALA A 53 23.90 -2.08 2.77
CA ALA A 53 24.66 -3.28 3.06
C ALA A 53 25.94 -3.40 2.21
N ALA A 54 25.87 -2.99 0.94
CA ALA A 54 27.01 -2.98 0.05
C ALA A 54 28.08 -1.97 0.48
N PHE A 55 27.65 -0.77 0.84
CA PHE A 55 28.53 0.26 1.37
C PHE A 55 29.26 -0.23 2.63
N VAL A 56 28.52 -0.72 3.62
CA VAL A 56 29.08 -1.22 4.89
C VAL A 56 30.01 -2.40 4.65
N ALA A 57 29.63 -3.34 3.79
CA ALA A 57 30.46 -4.50 3.47
C ALA A 57 31.78 -4.10 2.83
N THR A 58 31.76 -3.15 1.90
CA THR A 58 32.98 -2.66 1.23
C THR A 58 33.86 -1.92 2.23
N LEU A 59 33.28 -1.00 3.00
CA LEU A 59 34.00 -0.28 4.06
C LEU A 59 34.67 -1.24 5.06
N TYR A 60 33.96 -2.29 5.48
CA TYR A 60 34.47 -3.31 6.38
C TYR A 60 35.69 -4.04 5.79
N ILE A 61 35.61 -4.45 4.52
CA ILE A 61 36.71 -5.16 3.84
C ILE A 61 37.96 -4.25 3.71
N PHE A 62 37.76 -3.01 3.25
CA PHE A 62 38.91 -2.08 3.11
C PHE A 62 39.52 -1.72 4.45
N ASN A 63 38.71 -1.48 5.48
CA ASN A 63 39.22 -1.22 6.83
C ASN A 63 40.01 -2.42 7.38
N ARG A 64 39.57 -3.63 7.11
CA ARG A 64 40.31 -4.84 7.47
C ARG A 64 41.64 -4.96 6.72
N LEU A 65 41.66 -4.76 5.39
CA LEU A 65 42.87 -4.80 4.57
C LEU A 65 43.90 -3.77 5.04
N ILE A 66 43.44 -2.60 5.50
CA ILE A 66 44.34 -1.56 6.06
C ILE A 66 44.84 -1.98 7.42
N GLY A 67 43.97 -2.49 8.31
CA GLY A 67 44.31 -2.93 9.66
C GLY A 67 45.27 -4.10 9.69
N ASP A 68 45.13 -5.07 8.77
CA ASP A 68 46.03 -6.22 8.63
C ASP A 68 47.31 -5.90 7.82
N SER A 69 47.52 -4.62 7.43
CA SER A 69 48.63 -4.14 6.57
C SER A 69 48.70 -4.82 5.18
N GLU A 70 47.67 -5.54 4.77
CA GLU A 70 47.61 -6.21 3.46
C GLU A 70 47.57 -5.19 2.30
N MET A 71 46.95 -4.03 2.54
CA MET A 71 46.94 -2.93 1.55
C MET A 71 48.34 -2.46 1.18
N VAL A 72 49.24 -2.33 2.16
CA VAL A 72 50.62 -1.91 1.95
C VAL A 72 51.39 -2.97 1.14
N VAL A 73 51.18 -4.26 1.46
CA VAL A 73 51.79 -5.38 0.72
C VAL A 73 51.32 -5.40 -0.74
N LEU A 74 50.04 -5.17 -1.00
CA LEU A 74 49.50 -5.11 -2.36
C LEU A 74 50.08 -3.93 -3.16
N GLN A 75 50.25 -2.77 -2.52
CA GLN A 75 50.84 -1.59 -3.15
C GLN A 75 52.34 -1.77 -3.43
N THR A 76 53.10 -2.37 -2.51
CA THR A 76 54.53 -2.65 -2.70
C THR A 76 54.77 -3.75 -3.75
N ALA A 77 53.81 -4.66 -3.94
CA ALA A 77 53.81 -5.64 -5.03
C ALA A 77 53.48 -5.02 -6.41
N GLY A 78 53.30 -3.69 -6.49
CA GLY A 78 53.10 -2.96 -7.74
C GLY A 78 51.64 -2.97 -8.24
N LEU A 79 50.66 -3.33 -7.40
CA LEU A 79 49.25 -3.21 -7.74
C LEU A 79 48.84 -1.76 -7.74
N SER A 80 48.33 -1.29 -8.90
CA SER A 80 47.82 0.07 -9.01
C SER A 80 46.46 0.20 -8.32
N PRO A 81 46.11 1.38 -7.76
CA PRO A 81 44.78 1.62 -7.17
C PRO A 81 43.62 1.26 -8.10
N ALA A 82 43.78 1.52 -9.40
CA ALA A 82 42.75 1.16 -10.40
C ALA A 82 42.52 -0.37 -10.53
N ARG A 83 43.55 -1.19 -10.30
CA ARG A 83 43.38 -2.66 -10.26
C ARG A 83 42.67 -3.13 -9.01
N LEU A 84 42.91 -2.45 -7.89
CA LEU A 84 42.24 -2.73 -6.61
C LEU A 84 40.74 -2.41 -6.65
N LEU A 85 40.35 -1.38 -7.40
CA LEU A 85 38.97 -0.96 -7.57
C LEU A 85 38.16 -1.86 -8.54
N ARG A 86 38.81 -2.63 -9.40
CA ARG A 86 38.10 -3.50 -10.37
C ARG A 86 37.10 -4.47 -9.73
N PRO A 87 37.46 -5.26 -8.70
CA PRO A 87 36.50 -6.15 -8.06
C PRO A 87 35.33 -5.41 -7.42
N VAL A 88 35.54 -4.21 -6.89
CA VAL A 88 34.49 -3.35 -6.33
C VAL A 88 33.55 -2.86 -7.42
N LEU A 89 34.09 -2.48 -8.58
CA LEU A 89 33.27 -2.11 -9.75
C LEU A 89 32.40 -3.27 -10.25
N VAL A 90 33.01 -4.46 -10.38
CA VAL A 90 32.26 -5.66 -10.81
C VAL A 90 31.17 -5.98 -9.80
N PHE A 91 31.47 -5.92 -8.49
CA PHE A 91 30.48 -6.12 -7.44
C PHE A 91 29.36 -5.07 -7.52
N GLY A 92 29.71 -3.78 -7.68
CA GLY A 92 28.74 -2.70 -7.83
C GLY A 92 27.86 -2.86 -9.07
N LEU A 93 28.43 -3.32 -10.20
CA LEU A 93 27.66 -3.61 -11.42
C LEU A 93 26.67 -4.76 -11.24
N ILE A 94 27.10 -5.85 -10.61
CA ILE A 94 26.21 -7.00 -10.30
C ILE A 94 25.08 -6.55 -9.40
N LEU A 95 25.40 -5.78 -8.38
CA LEU A 95 24.41 -5.26 -7.44
C LEU A 95 23.44 -4.26 -8.12
N GLY A 96 23.95 -3.38 -8.97
CA GLY A 96 23.14 -2.45 -9.75
C GLY A 96 22.19 -3.17 -10.69
N LEU A 97 22.65 -4.25 -11.34
CA LEU A 97 21.80 -5.10 -12.17
C LEU A 97 20.70 -5.79 -11.33
N LEU A 98 21.07 -6.33 -10.17
CA LEU A 98 20.13 -6.98 -9.25
C LEU A 98 19.05 -6.00 -8.78
N ILE A 99 19.44 -4.81 -8.31
CA ILE A 99 18.53 -3.76 -7.85
C ILE A 99 17.70 -3.21 -9.01
N GLY A 100 18.29 -3.08 -10.20
CA GLY A 100 17.57 -2.71 -11.40
C GLY A 100 16.47 -3.71 -11.75
N LEU A 101 16.77 -5.00 -11.71
CA LEU A 101 15.79 -6.07 -11.95
C LEU A 101 14.68 -6.06 -10.89
N MET A 102 15.08 -5.97 -9.62
CA MET A 102 14.13 -5.92 -8.50
C MET A 102 13.22 -4.68 -8.57
N GLY A 103 13.78 -3.50 -8.78
CA GLY A 103 13.03 -2.25 -8.77
C GLY A 103 12.11 -2.06 -9.96
N ASN A 104 12.46 -2.65 -11.12
CA ASN A 104 11.69 -2.48 -12.34
C ASN A 104 10.66 -3.59 -12.60
N LEU A 105 10.87 -4.80 -12.05
CA LEU A 105 10.00 -5.96 -12.28
C LEU A 105 9.39 -6.48 -10.98
N LEU A 106 10.22 -6.84 -9.99
CA LEU A 106 9.75 -7.58 -8.82
C LEU A 106 8.98 -6.70 -7.84
N ALA A 107 9.50 -5.51 -7.53
CA ALA A 107 8.86 -4.61 -6.57
C ALA A 107 7.49 -4.07 -7.06
N PRO A 108 7.31 -3.64 -8.33
CA PRO A 108 5.99 -3.29 -8.84
C PRO A 108 5.00 -4.45 -8.79
N ALA A 109 5.41 -5.67 -9.21
CA ALA A 109 4.54 -6.84 -9.19
C ALA A 109 4.11 -7.22 -7.76
N ALA A 110 5.06 -7.21 -6.81
CA ALA A 110 4.76 -7.47 -5.40
C ALA A 110 3.82 -6.39 -4.81
N ARG A 111 4.02 -5.12 -5.19
CA ARG A 111 3.17 -4.01 -4.73
C ARG A 111 1.74 -4.13 -5.25
N THR A 112 1.55 -4.47 -6.52
CA THR A 112 0.23 -4.71 -7.10
C THR A 112 -0.49 -5.83 -6.35
N GLN A 113 0.17 -6.98 -6.15
CA GLN A 113 -0.40 -8.09 -5.39
C GLN A 113 -0.73 -7.72 -3.95
N PHE A 114 0.16 -6.95 -3.29
CA PHE A 114 -0.08 -6.47 -1.93
C PHE A 114 -1.36 -5.64 -1.84
N ILE A 115 -1.57 -4.70 -2.77
CA ILE A 115 -2.75 -3.84 -2.79
C ILE A 115 -4.01 -4.63 -3.14
N ASP A 116 -3.95 -5.50 -4.15
CA ASP A 116 -5.09 -6.33 -4.54
C ASP A 116 -5.54 -7.24 -3.38
N ARG A 117 -4.58 -7.82 -2.64
CA ARG A 117 -4.88 -8.62 -1.46
C ARG A 117 -5.39 -7.78 -0.28
N SER A 118 -4.81 -6.59 -0.06
CA SER A 118 -5.29 -5.66 0.96
C SER A 118 -6.75 -5.27 0.73
N GLN A 119 -7.12 -5.00 -0.52
CA GLN A 119 -8.50 -4.72 -0.88
C GLN A 119 -9.43 -5.92 -0.63
N GLN A 120 -9.02 -7.13 -1.00
CA GLN A 120 -9.81 -8.34 -0.72
C GLN A 120 -10.04 -8.54 0.78
N VAL A 121 -8.99 -8.35 1.60
CA VAL A 121 -9.08 -8.45 3.06
C VAL A 121 -10.01 -7.37 3.61
N GLN A 122 -9.91 -6.12 3.15
CA GLN A 122 -10.80 -5.03 3.56
C GLN A 122 -12.24 -5.26 3.13
N ASP A 123 -12.47 -5.82 1.95
CA ASP A 123 -13.81 -6.19 1.46
C ASP A 123 -14.46 -7.27 2.33
N ASP A 124 -13.69 -8.28 2.74
CA ASP A 124 -14.17 -9.32 3.67
C ASP A 124 -14.46 -8.73 5.07
N LEU A 125 -13.67 -7.75 5.50
CA LEU A 125 -13.91 -7.04 6.75
C LEU A 125 -15.17 -6.18 6.69
N THR A 126 -15.41 -5.47 5.58
CA THR A 126 -16.63 -4.65 5.43
C THR A 126 -17.90 -5.48 5.64
N GLY A 127 -17.91 -6.74 5.17
CA GLY A 127 -19.00 -7.69 5.48
C GLY A 127 -19.08 -8.12 6.96
N ARG A 128 -17.97 -8.10 7.69
CA ARG A 128 -17.90 -8.48 9.12
C ARG A 128 -18.16 -7.31 10.07
N PHE A 129 -17.94 -6.06 9.64
CA PHE A 129 -18.23 -4.87 10.46
C PHE A 129 -19.74 -4.61 10.62
N LEU A 130 -20.58 -5.13 9.71
CA LEU A 130 -22.03 -5.07 9.83
C LEU A 130 -22.49 -6.17 10.81
N ARG A 131 -22.51 -5.83 12.10
CA ARG A 131 -22.98 -6.74 13.16
C ARG A 131 -24.46 -6.54 13.41
N GLU A 132 -25.17 -7.66 13.51
CA GLU A 132 -26.58 -7.69 13.87
C GLU A 132 -26.82 -7.11 15.26
N GLY A 133 -27.87 -6.34 15.40
CA GLY A 133 -28.36 -5.85 16.69
C GLY A 133 -27.49 -4.80 17.36
N GLN A 134 -26.50 -4.23 16.67
CA GLN A 134 -25.61 -3.20 17.23
C GLN A 134 -25.58 -1.93 16.37
N PHE A 135 -25.49 -0.79 17.04
CA PHE A 135 -25.18 0.47 16.36
C PHE A 135 -23.69 0.55 16.06
N ILE A 136 -23.37 0.72 14.80
CA ILE A 136 -22.00 0.91 14.32
C ILE A 136 -21.83 2.30 13.73
N HIS A 137 -20.63 2.85 13.86
CA HIS A 137 -20.27 4.17 13.36
C HIS A 137 -19.09 4.01 12.38
N PRO A 138 -19.34 3.64 11.12
CA PRO A 138 -18.26 3.38 10.15
C PRO A 138 -17.35 4.59 9.94
N THR A 139 -17.93 5.79 9.97
CA THR A 139 -17.23 7.08 9.86
C THR A 139 -17.86 8.12 10.78
N ALA A 140 -17.14 9.22 11.00
CA ALA A 140 -17.68 10.36 11.74
C ALA A 140 -18.96 10.89 11.04
N GLY A 141 -20.07 10.92 11.78
CA GLY A 141 -21.36 11.39 11.26
C GLY A 141 -22.24 10.32 10.63
N LEU A 142 -21.76 9.08 10.43
CA LEU A 142 -22.59 7.99 9.93
C LEU A 142 -22.87 6.97 11.02
N THR A 143 -24.15 6.68 11.26
CA THR A 143 -24.60 5.62 12.18
C THR A 143 -25.43 4.60 11.42
N VAL A 144 -25.09 3.33 11.55
CA VAL A 144 -25.81 2.22 10.91
C VAL A 144 -26.25 1.23 11.98
N TYR A 145 -27.45 0.75 11.87
CA TYR A 145 -27.97 -0.36 12.67
C TYR A 145 -28.72 -1.33 11.75
N ILE A 146 -28.47 -2.63 11.92
CA ILE A 146 -29.11 -3.71 11.19
C ILE A 146 -29.61 -4.68 12.23
N ARG A 147 -30.92 -5.03 12.17
CA ARG A 147 -31.47 -5.94 13.14
C ARG A 147 -31.01 -7.38 12.92
N ASP A 148 -31.04 -7.83 11.65
CA ASP A 148 -30.75 -9.19 11.27
C ASP A 148 -30.14 -9.23 9.86
N ILE A 149 -29.24 -10.18 9.62
CA ILE A 149 -28.61 -10.40 8.32
C ILE A 149 -28.91 -11.83 7.91
N THR A 150 -29.66 -12.01 6.84
CA THR A 150 -30.02 -13.34 6.36
C THR A 150 -28.78 -14.07 5.77
N ASP A 151 -28.85 -15.41 5.69
CA ASP A 151 -27.81 -16.24 5.08
C ASP A 151 -27.51 -15.85 3.62
N LEU A 152 -28.44 -15.16 2.96
CA LEU A 152 -28.26 -14.62 1.60
C LEU A 152 -27.64 -13.23 1.56
N GLY A 153 -27.27 -12.65 2.72
CA GLY A 153 -26.69 -11.31 2.82
C GLY A 153 -27.69 -10.17 2.69
N GLU A 154 -28.99 -10.43 2.86
CA GLU A 154 -30.04 -9.40 2.93
C GLU A 154 -30.09 -8.82 4.35
N PHE A 155 -30.08 -7.50 4.48
CA PHE A 155 -30.20 -6.77 5.74
C PHE A 155 -31.69 -6.53 6.03
N ARG A 156 -32.12 -6.85 7.25
CA ARG A 156 -33.49 -6.62 7.71
C ARG A 156 -33.54 -5.51 8.74
N ASP A 157 -34.58 -4.68 8.63
CA ASP A 157 -34.82 -3.53 9.47
C ASP A 157 -33.59 -2.63 9.65
N LEU A 158 -33.13 -2.12 8.51
CA LEU A 158 -32.02 -1.20 8.42
C LEU A 158 -32.42 0.18 8.93
N PHE A 159 -31.54 0.75 9.75
CA PHE A 159 -31.54 2.15 10.13
C PHE A 159 -30.17 2.74 9.76
N LEU A 160 -30.16 3.84 9.01
CA LEU A 160 -28.97 4.58 8.63
C LEU A 160 -29.20 6.07 8.88
N GLN A 161 -28.36 6.67 9.71
CA GLN A 161 -28.38 8.11 9.98
C GLN A 161 -27.10 8.75 9.44
N ASP A 162 -27.28 9.76 8.60
CA ASP A 162 -26.21 10.55 7.99
C ASP A 162 -26.24 11.97 8.55
N ARG A 163 -25.16 12.34 9.24
CA ARG A 163 -24.83 13.67 9.78
C ARG A 163 -23.55 14.22 9.21
N SER A 164 -23.14 13.76 8.03
CA SER A 164 -21.89 14.20 7.39
C SER A 164 -21.97 15.66 6.97
N ASP A 165 -23.17 16.14 6.65
CA ASP A 165 -23.45 17.57 6.44
C ASP A 165 -23.95 18.20 7.75
N PRO A 166 -23.24 19.18 8.34
CA PRO A 166 -23.68 19.82 9.58
C PRO A 166 -24.98 20.63 9.46
N THR A 167 -25.45 20.89 8.24
CA THR A 167 -26.65 21.67 7.98
C THR A 167 -27.92 20.80 7.94
N VAL A 168 -27.77 19.50 7.70
CA VAL A 168 -28.91 18.59 7.46
C VAL A 168 -28.63 17.23 8.08
N GLU A 169 -29.57 16.71 8.88
CA GLU A 169 -29.55 15.33 9.33
C GLU A 169 -30.53 14.49 8.50
N THR A 170 -30.05 13.44 7.86
CA THR A 170 -30.92 12.53 7.11
C THR A 170 -30.89 11.13 7.71
N THR A 171 -32.07 10.61 8.01
CA THR A 171 -32.25 9.26 8.53
C THR A 171 -33.01 8.42 7.53
N TYR A 172 -32.43 7.30 7.14
CA TYR A 172 -33.05 6.31 6.27
C TYR A 172 -33.47 5.10 7.09
N THR A 173 -34.67 4.59 6.85
CA THR A 173 -35.14 3.35 7.43
C THR A 173 -35.75 2.47 6.33
N ALA A 174 -35.42 1.20 6.32
CA ALA A 174 -35.92 0.27 5.33
C ALA A 174 -36.15 -1.12 5.95
N PRO A 175 -37.26 -1.81 5.64
CA PRO A 175 -37.49 -3.16 6.10
C PRO A 175 -36.53 -4.19 5.49
N SER A 176 -36.02 -3.93 4.28
CA SER A 176 -34.99 -4.73 3.66
C SER A 176 -34.00 -3.90 2.87
N ALA A 177 -32.72 -4.34 2.86
CA ALA A 177 -31.67 -3.74 2.07
C ALA A 177 -30.68 -4.81 1.65
N VAL A 178 -29.95 -4.55 0.56
CA VAL A 178 -28.85 -5.40 0.11
C VAL A 178 -27.63 -4.54 -0.18
N MET A 179 -26.45 -5.09 0.10
CA MET A 179 -25.19 -4.45 -0.31
C MET A 179 -24.79 -4.96 -1.69
N VAL A 180 -24.66 -4.04 -2.64
CA VAL A 180 -24.27 -4.32 -4.02
C VAL A 180 -22.90 -3.69 -4.28
N ARG A 181 -21.98 -4.46 -4.86
CA ARG A 181 -20.69 -3.94 -5.31
C ARG A 181 -20.86 -3.22 -6.65
N SER A 182 -20.27 -2.05 -6.78
CA SER A 182 -20.22 -1.26 -8.00
C SER A 182 -18.79 -0.84 -8.26
N ASP A 183 -18.47 -0.49 -9.50
CA ASP A 183 -17.16 0.07 -9.89
C ASP A 183 -16.78 1.34 -9.10
N ARG A 184 -17.77 2.00 -8.48
CA ARG A 184 -17.59 3.19 -7.64
C ARG A 184 -17.60 2.89 -6.13
N GLY A 185 -17.46 1.61 -5.74
CA GLY A 185 -17.51 1.17 -4.35
C GLY A 185 -18.83 0.51 -3.93
N PRO A 186 -18.93 0.10 -2.65
CA PRO A 186 -20.14 -0.56 -2.14
C PRO A 186 -21.32 0.42 -2.09
N ARG A 187 -22.47 -0.07 -2.53
CA ARG A 187 -23.76 0.62 -2.50
C ARG A 187 -24.74 -0.16 -1.67
N LEU A 188 -25.49 0.55 -0.88
CA LEU A 188 -26.62 -0.01 -0.13
C LEU A 188 -27.92 0.28 -0.87
N VAL A 189 -28.55 -0.75 -1.36
CA VAL A 189 -29.87 -0.65 -2.00
C VAL A 189 -30.93 -1.00 -0.97
N MET A 190 -31.77 -0.03 -0.64
CA MET A 190 -32.84 -0.12 0.35
C MET A 190 -34.17 -0.26 -0.36
N PHE A 191 -35.08 -1.12 0.14
CA PHE A 191 -36.39 -1.36 -0.45
C PHE A 191 -37.50 -0.97 0.50
N ASN A 192 -38.57 -0.36 -0.06
CA ASN A 192 -39.82 0.02 0.62
C ASN A 192 -39.56 0.86 1.89
N GLY A 193 -38.63 1.79 1.79
CA GLY A 193 -38.15 2.56 2.93
C GLY A 193 -38.70 3.98 3.02
N MET A 194 -38.10 4.71 3.96
CA MET A 194 -38.42 6.11 4.25
C MET A 194 -37.14 6.90 4.55
N ALA A 195 -37.05 8.06 3.98
CA ALA A 195 -36.02 9.07 4.30
C ALA A 195 -36.68 10.21 5.10
N GLN A 196 -36.08 10.54 6.23
CA GLN A 196 -36.44 11.68 7.09
C GLN A 196 -35.29 12.66 7.13
N THR A 197 -35.54 13.88 6.67
CA THR A 197 -34.54 14.95 6.64
C THR A 197 -34.95 16.02 7.65
N PHE A 198 -34.07 16.27 8.61
CA PHE A 198 -34.23 17.29 9.61
C PHE A 198 -33.25 18.44 9.36
N ASP A 199 -33.76 19.65 9.30
CA ASP A 199 -32.98 20.88 9.21
C ASP A 199 -32.94 21.55 10.59
N PRO A 200 -31.79 21.52 11.28
CA PRO A 200 -31.66 22.10 12.64
C PRO A 200 -31.86 23.61 12.66
N ALA A 201 -31.55 24.34 11.58
CA ALA A 201 -31.65 25.80 11.53
C ALA A 201 -33.09 26.30 11.47
N THR A 202 -33.95 25.53 10.73
CA THR A 202 -35.37 25.89 10.55
C THR A 202 -36.32 25.06 11.41
N GLY A 203 -35.83 23.99 12.05
CA GLY A 203 -36.65 23.05 12.84
C GLY A 203 -37.61 22.22 11.96
N ARG A 204 -37.42 22.18 10.66
CA ARG A 204 -38.33 21.51 9.71
C ARG A 204 -37.92 20.04 9.55
N LEU A 205 -38.93 19.16 9.64
CA LEU A 205 -38.83 17.74 9.31
C LEU A 205 -39.53 17.49 7.99
N SER A 206 -38.82 16.90 7.03
CA SER A 206 -39.37 16.42 5.76
C SER A 206 -39.29 14.90 5.73
N THR A 207 -40.30 14.25 5.20
CA THR A 207 -40.35 12.78 5.08
C THR A 207 -40.71 12.38 3.67
N VAL A 208 -39.92 11.49 3.07
CA VAL A 208 -40.11 10.95 1.75
C VAL A 208 -40.14 9.43 1.84
N ARG A 209 -41.15 8.77 1.26
CA ARG A 209 -41.16 7.31 1.09
C ARG A 209 -40.63 6.95 -0.29
N PHE A 210 -39.92 5.84 -0.37
CA PHE A 210 -39.33 5.32 -1.61
C PHE A 210 -39.64 3.82 -1.72
N GLU A 211 -39.81 3.33 -2.93
CA GLU A 211 -39.92 1.90 -3.23
C GLU A 211 -38.53 1.28 -3.25
N ASP A 212 -37.56 1.94 -3.91
CA ASP A 212 -36.14 1.63 -3.87
C ASP A 212 -35.31 2.90 -3.75
N PHE A 213 -34.20 2.81 -3.02
CA PHE A 213 -33.25 3.89 -2.87
C PHE A 213 -31.83 3.34 -2.75
N THR A 214 -30.91 3.89 -3.51
CA THR A 214 -29.50 3.50 -3.48
C THR A 214 -28.69 4.56 -2.74
N TYR A 215 -28.05 4.13 -1.67
CA TYR A 215 -27.14 4.95 -0.89
C TYR A 215 -25.69 4.56 -1.16
N GLU A 216 -24.85 5.51 -1.57
CA GLU A 216 -23.43 5.26 -1.87
C GLU A 216 -22.62 5.30 -0.57
N ILE A 217 -22.43 4.17 0.08
CA ILE A 217 -21.62 4.06 1.30
C ILE A 217 -20.12 4.26 1.00
N GLY A 218 -19.68 3.89 -0.19
CA GLY A 218 -18.27 3.98 -0.58
C GLY A 218 -17.68 5.36 -0.42
N ALA A 219 -18.44 6.42 -0.66
CA ALA A 219 -18.00 7.79 -0.48
C ALA A 219 -17.78 8.20 1.00
N LEU A 220 -18.42 7.46 1.94
CA LEU A 220 -18.42 7.77 3.37
C LEU A 220 -17.49 6.87 4.19
N ILE A 221 -17.25 5.64 3.75
CA ILE A 221 -16.35 4.68 4.45
C ILE A 221 -14.85 5.02 4.19
N GLY A 222 -14.58 6.21 3.66
CA GLY A 222 -13.23 6.63 3.26
C GLY A 222 -12.92 6.22 1.82
N ASP A 223 -12.06 6.96 1.20
CA ASP A 223 -11.66 6.94 -0.22
C ASP A 223 -11.20 5.57 -0.79
N GLY A 224 -11.90 4.50 -0.47
CA GLY A 224 -11.67 3.17 -1.07
C GLY A 224 -12.12 3.03 -2.51
N SER A 225 -12.81 4.05 -3.07
CA SER A 225 -13.50 3.89 -4.37
C SER A 225 -12.84 4.53 -5.57
N PHE A 226 -11.84 5.36 -5.39
CA PHE A 226 -10.92 5.68 -6.46
C PHE A 226 -9.60 5.02 -6.12
N ARG A 227 -9.34 3.85 -6.69
CA ARG A 227 -8.01 3.25 -6.69
C ARG A 227 -7.06 4.34 -7.23
N THR A 228 -6.55 5.18 -6.32
CA THR A 228 -5.45 6.06 -6.66
C THR A 228 -4.27 5.13 -6.92
N PHE A 229 -4.02 4.86 -8.20
CA PHE A 229 -2.91 4.02 -8.57
C PHE A 229 -1.63 4.61 -7.97
N ASP A 230 -1.01 3.86 -7.07
CA ASP A 230 0.31 4.22 -6.58
C ASP A 230 1.28 4.04 -7.76
N LEU A 231 2.03 5.08 -8.09
CA LEU A 231 3.06 5.02 -9.13
C LEU A 231 4.06 3.87 -8.92
N ARG A 232 4.14 3.37 -7.68
CA ARG A 232 4.99 2.23 -7.33
C ARG A 232 4.47 0.90 -7.88
N GLU A 233 3.20 0.78 -8.19
CA GLU A 233 2.60 -0.41 -8.80
C GLU A 233 2.91 -0.52 -10.29
N LEU A 234 3.08 0.62 -10.95
CA LEU A 234 3.27 0.66 -12.39
C LEU A 234 4.68 0.20 -12.79
N PRO A 235 4.82 -0.67 -13.79
CA PRO A 235 6.12 -1.02 -14.36
C PRO A 235 6.84 0.21 -14.90
N THR A 236 8.17 0.22 -14.80
CA THR A 236 8.98 1.39 -15.21
C THR A 236 8.78 1.77 -16.68
N TRP A 237 8.57 0.80 -17.57
CA TRP A 237 8.33 1.09 -18.99
C TRP A 237 7.00 1.83 -19.22
N VAL A 238 5.97 1.59 -18.42
CA VAL A 238 4.70 2.35 -18.45
C VAL A 238 4.94 3.78 -17.99
N LEU A 239 5.71 3.96 -16.91
CA LEU A 239 6.02 5.30 -16.38
C LEU A 239 6.84 6.15 -17.36
N LEU A 240 7.80 5.53 -18.07
CA LEU A 240 8.64 6.24 -19.04
C LEU A 240 7.88 6.62 -20.32
N ASN A 241 6.98 5.76 -20.78
CA ASN A 241 6.18 5.97 -21.98
C ASN A 241 4.81 6.63 -21.68
N ALA A 242 4.62 7.15 -20.46
CA ALA A 242 3.37 7.80 -20.08
C ALA A 242 3.08 9.00 -20.98
N ASP A 243 1.84 9.10 -21.43
CA ASP A 243 1.26 10.22 -22.15
C ASP A 243 0.17 10.92 -21.30
N GLN A 244 -0.40 11.98 -21.84
CA GLN A 244 -1.38 12.78 -21.10
C GLN A 244 -2.68 12.01 -20.83
N GLN A 245 -3.00 11.04 -21.68
CA GLN A 245 -4.19 10.21 -21.53
C GLN A 245 -3.98 9.14 -20.46
N SER A 246 -2.83 8.49 -20.43
CA SER A 246 -2.48 7.57 -19.33
C SER A 246 -2.36 8.29 -17.98
N ALA A 247 -1.80 9.49 -17.94
CA ALA A 247 -1.73 10.29 -16.72
C ALA A 247 -3.12 10.60 -16.17
N ALA A 248 -4.06 10.98 -17.04
CA ALA A 248 -5.46 11.23 -16.66
C ALA A 248 -6.15 9.95 -16.17
N ASN A 249 -5.93 8.80 -16.84
CA ASN A 249 -6.52 7.51 -16.45
C ASN A 249 -6.06 7.02 -15.07
N PHE A 250 -4.82 7.33 -14.70
CA PHE A 250 -4.27 6.98 -13.38
C PHE A 250 -4.46 8.06 -12.32
N GLY A 251 -5.06 9.20 -12.66
CA GLY A 251 -5.24 10.34 -11.75
C GLY A 251 -3.93 10.97 -11.28
N GLN A 252 -2.85 10.84 -12.09
CA GLN A 252 -1.50 11.29 -11.75
C GLN A 252 -0.99 12.35 -12.72
N SER A 253 -0.02 13.17 -12.30
CA SER A 253 0.60 14.11 -13.22
C SER A 253 1.62 13.41 -14.13
N LEU A 254 1.65 13.79 -15.41
CA LEU A 254 2.61 13.25 -16.39
C LEU A 254 4.07 13.43 -15.93
N ALA A 255 4.36 14.60 -15.33
CA ALA A 255 5.69 14.91 -14.81
C ALA A 255 6.10 13.95 -13.69
N GLN A 256 5.18 13.64 -12.77
CA GLN A 256 5.40 12.71 -11.66
C GLN A 256 5.62 11.28 -12.14
N MET A 257 4.84 10.82 -13.12
CA MET A 257 5.01 9.48 -13.70
C MET A 257 6.39 9.31 -14.33
N ARG A 258 6.79 10.24 -15.20
CA ARG A 258 8.11 10.20 -15.85
C ARG A 258 9.27 10.35 -14.86
N PHE A 259 9.12 11.25 -13.89
CA PHE A 259 10.11 11.42 -12.83
C PHE A 259 10.36 10.12 -12.07
N THR A 260 9.29 9.45 -11.62
CA THR A 260 9.39 8.16 -10.92
C THR A 260 10.04 7.07 -11.79
N GLY A 261 9.74 7.04 -13.10
CA GLY A 261 10.38 6.12 -14.04
C GLY A 261 11.89 6.35 -14.15
N HIS A 262 12.32 7.60 -14.32
CA HIS A 262 13.74 7.97 -14.36
C HIS A 262 14.45 7.76 -13.03
N GLU A 263 13.80 8.06 -11.91
CA GLU A 263 14.33 7.82 -10.56
C GLU A 263 14.66 6.34 -10.33
N ARG A 264 13.82 5.41 -10.77
CA ARG A 264 14.09 3.96 -10.62
C ARG A 264 15.33 3.52 -11.39
N ILE A 265 15.51 4.01 -12.61
CA ILE A 265 16.71 3.73 -13.41
C ILE A 265 17.95 4.37 -12.76
N ALA A 266 17.83 5.63 -12.37
CA ALA A 266 18.90 6.33 -11.69
C ALA A 266 19.32 5.63 -10.40
N ARG A 267 18.37 5.15 -9.59
CA ARG A 267 18.63 4.40 -8.36
C ARG A 267 19.46 3.14 -8.62
N ALA A 268 19.16 2.37 -9.67
CA ALA A 268 19.93 1.19 -10.04
C ALA A 268 21.38 1.54 -10.44
N LEU A 269 21.57 2.66 -11.15
CA LEU A 269 22.90 3.14 -11.53
C LEU A 269 23.66 3.71 -10.34
N PHE A 270 23.00 4.48 -9.48
CA PHE A 270 23.62 5.11 -8.31
C PHE A 270 24.13 4.10 -7.27
N VAL A 271 23.60 2.88 -7.25
CA VAL A 271 24.06 1.82 -6.33
C VAL A 271 25.53 1.42 -6.53
N ILE A 272 26.10 1.71 -7.69
CA ILE A 272 27.52 1.46 -7.97
C ILE A 272 28.43 2.39 -7.13
N PHE A 273 27.97 3.61 -6.82
CA PHE A 273 28.80 4.62 -6.16
C PHE A 273 29.10 4.35 -4.69
N PRO A 274 28.15 3.92 -3.83
CA PRO A 274 28.46 3.66 -2.41
C PRO A 274 29.63 2.70 -2.19
N PRO A 275 29.74 1.55 -2.86
CA PRO A 275 30.90 0.69 -2.74
C PRO A 275 32.20 1.36 -3.23
N LEU A 276 32.13 2.17 -4.29
CA LEU A 276 33.30 2.89 -4.82
C LEU A 276 33.79 4.01 -3.88
N ILE A 277 32.88 4.67 -3.18
CA ILE A 277 33.23 5.71 -2.19
C ILE A 277 33.84 5.07 -0.95
N ALA A 278 33.39 3.86 -0.59
CA ALA A 278 33.88 3.13 0.57
C ALA A 278 35.27 2.48 0.33
N ALA A 279 35.66 2.28 -0.92
CA ALA A 279 36.93 1.69 -1.33
C ALA A 279 38.05 2.71 -1.50
#